data_91298d83bea06446a4503ded502ef814
#
_entry.id   91298d83bea06446a4503ded502ef814
#
_cell.length_a   1.000
_cell.length_b   1.000
_cell.length_c   1.000
_cell.angle_alpha   90.00
_cell.angle_beta   90.00
_cell.angle_gamma   90.00
#
_symmetry.space_group_name_H-M   'P 1'
#
loop_
_entity.id
_entity.type
_entity.pdbx_description
1 polymer ?
#
loop_
_entity_poly.entity_id
_entity_poly.type
_entity_poly.pdbx_seq_one_letter_code
_entity_poly.pdbx_strand_id
1 'polypeptide(L)'
;MNHHDLEHADPPFPELGEEVELFLETEAREGVLLYERDGELQKKPMAPWERGLKARVPVHASPFRYCFRLPQGYLGSHGLERTLPRYDRFFHLLAKPLPPEWALGAVFYQIFPDRFRQGRPELAPKEGAWLYGGRPIRKKAWHEPPGEDGAREFYGGDLFGVLEALPYLEALGVEALYLTPIFQSPSSHRYDTEDYHRVDPHLGGEEALRALYEALEARGMKLILDGVFNHVGATHPWFQKALKDPSSPERGMFTFYPDGSYASFWGVKHMPKLDYAS
;
A
#
# COMPACT_ATOMS: atom_id res chain seq x y z
N MET A 1 26.25 14.28 22.37
CA MET A 1 25.62 13.23 21.50
C MET A 1 24.12 13.48 21.55
N ASN A 2 23.38 13.32 20.44
CA ASN A 2 21.92 13.46 20.44
C ASN A 2 21.34 12.06 20.19
N HIS A 3 20.48 11.56 21.10
CA HIS A 3 19.91 10.23 20.99
C HIS A 3 18.41 10.25 21.30
N HIS A 4 17.63 9.59 20.47
CA HIS A 4 16.20 9.38 20.65
C HIS A 4 15.77 8.11 19.91
N ASP A 5 15.03 7.26 20.57
CA ASP A 5 14.44 6.02 20.06
C ASP A 5 13.08 5.74 20.71
N LEU A 6 12.53 4.55 20.54
CA LEU A 6 11.21 4.20 21.10
C LEU A 6 11.18 4.18 22.64
N GLU A 7 12.31 3.89 23.30
CA GLU A 7 12.40 3.91 24.77
C GLU A 7 12.32 5.33 25.34
N HIS A 8 12.45 6.34 24.46
CA HIS A 8 12.34 7.75 24.82
C HIS A 8 10.92 8.33 24.56
N ALA A 9 9.90 7.47 24.50
CA ALA A 9 8.48 7.86 24.46
C ALA A 9 7.70 7.18 25.58
N ASP A 10 6.94 7.94 26.38
CA ASP A 10 6.12 7.44 27.47
C ASP A 10 4.67 7.99 27.37
N PRO A 11 3.66 7.13 27.13
CA PRO A 11 3.79 5.70 26.79
C PRO A 11 4.38 5.45 25.39
N PRO A 12 5.08 4.32 25.16
CA PRO A 12 5.71 4.02 23.86
C PRO A 12 4.69 3.74 22.73
N PHE A 13 3.45 3.40 23.10
CA PHE A 13 2.32 3.19 22.21
C PHE A 13 1.07 3.85 22.77
N PRO A 14 0.93 5.17 22.66
CA PRO A 14 -0.24 5.90 23.18
C PRO A 14 -1.52 5.57 22.42
N GLU A 15 -2.67 5.85 23.01
CA GLU A 15 -3.94 5.90 22.28
C GLU A 15 -4.08 7.24 21.53
N LEU A 16 -4.93 7.28 20.50
CA LEU A 16 -5.25 8.56 19.86
C LEU A 16 -5.95 9.49 20.86
N GLY A 17 -5.42 10.70 21.00
CA GLY A 17 -5.87 11.69 21.98
C GLY A 17 -5.12 11.62 23.31
N GLU A 18 -4.37 10.56 23.59
CA GLU A 18 -3.52 10.47 24.78
C GLU A 18 -2.30 11.38 24.66
N GLU A 19 -1.83 11.89 25.78
CA GLU A 19 -0.56 12.65 25.84
C GLU A 19 0.62 11.68 25.91
N VAL A 20 1.65 11.97 25.12
CA VAL A 20 2.95 11.28 25.18
C VAL A 20 4.01 12.27 25.67
N GLU A 21 4.88 11.82 26.54
CA GLU A 21 6.10 12.53 26.91
C GLU A 21 7.27 11.99 26.06
N LEU A 22 7.87 12.86 25.27
CA LEU A 22 9.00 12.55 24.40
C LEU A 22 10.28 13.07 25.02
N PHE A 23 11.26 12.19 25.16
CA PHE A 23 12.57 12.49 25.75
C PHE A 23 13.64 12.55 24.66
N LEU A 24 14.60 13.44 24.83
CA LEU A 24 15.76 13.55 23.95
C LEU A 24 17.03 13.63 24.80
N GLU A 25 17.89 12.64 24.71
CA GLU A 25 19.23 12.70 25.30
C GLU A 25 20.09 13.66 24.49
N THR A 26 20.54 14.73 25.12
CA THR A 26 21.32 15.80 24.45
C THR A 26 22.04 16.67 25.47
N GLU A 27 23.18 17.25 25.05
CA GLU A 27 23.88 18.31 25.79
C GLU A 27 23.29 19.71 25.55
N ALA A 28 22.35 19.83 24.60
CA ALA A 28 21.66 21.10 24.34
C ALA A 28 20.82 21.49 25.57
N ARG A 29 20.86 22.79 25.91
CA ARG A 29 20.10 23.33 27.02
C ARG A 29 18.71 23.84 26.65
N GLU A 30 18.45 23.95 25.35
CA GLU A 30 17.18 24.36 24.79
C GLU A 30 16.88 23.59 23.51
N GLY A 31 15.60 23.38 23.22
CA GLY A 31 15.12 22.70 22.02
C GLY A 31 13.64 22.91 21.81
N VAL A 32 13.17 22.62 20.64
CA VAL A 32 11.77 22.69 20.26
C VAL A 32 11.38 21.39 19.59
N LEU A 33 10.36 20.73 20.12
CA LEU A 33 9.67 19.66 19.42
C LEU A 33 8.83 20.24 18.29
N LEU A 34 9.02 19.75 17.09
CA LEU A 34 8.23 20.05 15.92
C LEU A 34 7.41 18.81 15.57
N TYR A 35 6.10 18.94 15.42
CA TYR A 35 5.22 17.82 15.06
C TYR A 35 4.15 18.26 14.06
N GLU A 36 3.78 17.36 13.17
CA GLU A 36 2.74 17.61 12.18
C GLU A 36 1.36 17.44 12.80
N ARG A 37 0.45 18.37 12.54
CA ARG A 37 -0.96 18.29 12.89
C ARG A 37 -1.81 18.95 11.81
N ASP A 38 -2.73 18.20 11.24
CA ASP A 38 -3.67 18.68 10.20
C ASP A 38 -2.94 19.31 8.98
N GLY A 39 -1.78 18.75 8.60
CA GLY A 39 -0.94 19.24 7.52
C GLY A 39 -0.05 20.43 7.88
N GLU A 40 -0.13 20.93 9.11
CA GLU A 40 0.69 22.05 9.61
C GLU A 40 1.73 21.59 10.62
N LEU A 41 2.87 22.28 10.63
CA LEU A 41 3.96 22.03 11.57
C LEU A 41 3.76 22.83 12.86
N GLN A 42 3.41 22.15 13.94
CA GLN A 42 3.28 22.71 15.28
C GLN A 42 4.63 22.75 16.00
N LYS A 43 4.74 23.65 17.01
CA LYS A 43 5.97 23.87 17.79
C LYS A 43 5.67 23.79 19.27
N LYS A 44 6.44 22.98 20.01
CA LYS A 44 6.37 22.87 21.45
C LYS A 44 7.77 23.08 22.06
N PRO A 45 8.01 24.12 22.86
CA PRO A 45 9.25 24.26 23.63
C PRO A 45 9.48 23.03 24.49
N MET A 46 10.72 22.58 24.59
CA MET A 46 11.12 21.46 25.43
C MET A 46 11.61 21.97 26.80
N ALA A 47 11.33 21.20 27.83
CA ALA A 47 11.79 21.43 29.18
C ALA A 47 13.05 20.60 29.47
N PRO A 48 13.90 21.04 30.43
CA PRO A 48 15.02 20.24 30.90
C PRO A 48 14.57 18.88 31.49
N TRP A 49 15.39 17.86 31.27
CA TRP A 49 15.28 16.52 31.84
C TRP A 49 16.69 16.05 32.23
N GLU A 50 16.79 15.00 33.11
CA GLU A 50 18.07 14.54 33.68
C GLU A 50 19.20 14.33 32.67
N ARG A 51 18.88 13.76 31.51
CA ARG A 51 19.85 13.45 30.43
C ARG A 51 19.66 14.34 29.18
N GLY A 52 18.87 15.40 29.28
CA GLY A 52 18.64 16.29 28.13
C GLY A 52 17.37 17.11 28.20
N LEU A 53 16.47 16.91 27.24
CA LEU A 53 15.25 17.68 27.06
C LEU A 53 14.03 16.76 26.91
N LYS A 54 12.86 17.26 27.33
CA LYS A 54 11.58 16.55 27.12
C LYS A 54 10.45 17.48 26.74
N ALA A 55 9.44 16.92 26.08
CA ALA A 55 8.19 17.63 25.79
C ALA A 55 7.00 16.67 25.84
N ARG A 56 5.85 17.18 26.30
CA ARG A 56 4.58 16.42 26.36
C ARG A 56 3.60 16.98 25.34
N VAL A 57 3.03 16.12 24.50
CA VAL A 57 2.10 16.51 23.43
C VAL A 57 1.00 15.48 23.26
N PRO A 58 -0.24 15.88 22.87
CA PRO A 58 -1.28 14.94 22.53
C PRO A 58 -0.99 14.28 21.17
N VAL A 59 -1.19 12.96 21.10
CA VAL A 59 -1.05 12.18 19.87
C VAL A 59 -2.39 12.17 19.13
N HIS A 60 -2.44 12.80 17.96
CA HIS A 60 -3.68 12.98 17.19
C HIS A 60 -3.72 12.20 15.88
N ALA A 61 -2.63 11.51 15.52
CA ALA A 61 -2.51 10.69 14.30
C ALA A 61 -1.63 9.46 14.54
N SER A 62 -1.79 8.43 13.73
CA SER A 62 -0.89 7.29 13.67
C SER A 62 -0.47 7.06 12.20
N PRO A 63 0.83 7.18 11.86
CA PRO A 63 1.92 7.55 12.75
C PRO A 63 1.88 9.04 13.17
N PHE A 64 2.22 9.31 14.41
CA PHE A 64 2.48 10.67 14.88
C PHE A 64 3.90 11.06 14.45
N ARG A 65 4.02 12.11 13.65
CA ARG A 65 5.28 12.53 13.01
C ARG A 65 5.86 13.74 13.72
N TYR A 66 7.14 13.64 14.10
CA TYR A 66 7.83 14.72 14.80
C TYR A 66 9.34 14.70 14.55
N CYS A 67 9.98 15.85 14.82
CA CYS A 67 11.43 15.98 14.88
C CYS A 67 11.80 17.02 15.95
N PHE A 68 13.08 17.11 16.30
CA PHE A 68 13.57 18.07 17.26
C PHE A 68 14.38 19.17 16.57
N ARG A 69 14.10 20.42 16.89
CA ARG A 69 14.95 21.55 16.52
C ARG A 69 15.85 21.91 17.70
N LEU A 70 17.15 21.85 17.48
CA LEU A 70 18.22 22.18 18.43
C LEU A 70 19.02 23.38 17.91
N PRO A 71 19.88 24.04 18.73
CA PRO A 71 20.74 25.14 18.27
C PRO A 71 21.61 24.79 17.06
N GLN A 72 22.04 23.51 16.96
CA GLN A 72 22.92 23.04 15.88
C GLN A 72 22.17 22.51 14.63
N GLY A 73 20.83 22.42 14.65
CA GLY A 73 20.03 21.95 13.51
C GLY A 73 18.78 21.17 13.92
N TYR A 74 18.32 20.31 13.04
CA TYR A 74 17.11 19.49 13.22
C TYR A 74 17.50 18.02 13.35
N LEU A 75 17.00 17.35 14.37
CA LEU A 75 17.21 15.92 14.59
C LEU A 75 15.95 15.15 14.18
N GLY A 76 16.06 14.33 13.15
CA GLY A 76 15.07 13.38 12.70
C GLY A 76 15.58 11.94 12.75
N SER A 77 14.84 10.99 12.22
CA SER A 77 15.17 9.56 12.22
C SER A 77 16.49 9.21 11.51
N HIS A 78 16.98 10.06 10.63
CA HIS A 78 18.25 9.92 9.90
C HIS A 78 19.43 10.71 10.52
N GLY A 79 19.23 11.31 11.71
CA GLY A 79 20.25 12.07 12.41
C GLY A 79 20.07 13.58 12.30
N LEU A 80 21.13 14.32 12.60
CA LEU A 80 21.13 15.78 12.65
C LEU A 80 21.32 16.39 11.25
N GLU A 81 20.39 17.25 10.84
CA GLU A 81 20.39 17.97 9.56
C GLU A 81 20.42 19.50 9.81
N ARG A 82 21.02 20.25 8.87
CA ARG A 82 21.07 21.73 8.98
C ARG A 82 19.75 22.42 8.67
N THR A 83 18.93 21.80 7.85
CA THR A 83 17.61 22.28 7.42
C THR A 83 16.51 21.36 7.93
N LEU A 84 15.27 21.87 7.95
CA LEU A 84 14.11 21.07 8.32
C LEU A 84 14.04 19.80 7.44
N PRO A 85 14.07 18.60 8.02
CA PRO A 85 13.95 17.35 7.26
C PRO A 85 12.57 17.23 6.61
N ARG A 86 12.49 16.43 5.56
CA ARG A 86 11.19 16.04 4.97
C ARG A 86 10.44 15.13 5.94
N TYR A 87 9.12 15.01 5.80
CA TYR A 87 8.27 14.20 6.68
C TYR A 87 8.66 12.70 6.72
N ASP A 88 9.22 12.15 5.66
CA ASP A 88 9.75 10.78 5.60
C ASP A 88 10.98 10.56 6.49
N ARG A 89 11.61 11.64 6.96
CA ARG A 89 12.76 11.63 7.88
C ARG A 89 12.43 12.08 9.30
N PHE A 90 11.16 12.34 9.58
CA PHE A 90 10.70 12.57 10.95
C PHE A 90 10.75 11.25 11.73
N PHE A 91 10.76 11.35 13.05
CA PHE A 91 10.44 10.22 13.90
C PHE A 91 8.95 9.89 13.74
N HIS A 92 8.62 8.61 13.77
CA HIS A 92 7.24 8.13 13.66
C HIS A 92 6.89 7.34 14.92
N LEU A 93 5.98 7.86 15.73
CA LEU A 93 5.41 7.14 16.85
C LEU A 93 4.07 6.54 16.44
N LEU A 94 3.91 5.24 16.63
CA LEU A 94 2.65 4.55 16.34
C LEU A 94 1.71 4.67 17.54
N ALA A 95 0.49 5.14 17.28
CA ALA A 95 -0.60 5.10 18.25
C ALA A 95 -1.44 3.83 18.06
N LYS A 96 -2.12 3.40 19.12
CA LYS A 96 -3.10 2.31 19.04
C LYS A 96 -4.31 2.72 18.17
N PRO A 97 -4.96 1.76 17.47
CA PRO A 97 -4.69 0.33 17.56
C PRO A 97 -3.38 -0.08 16.87
N LEU A 98 -2.64 -0.91 17.53
CA LEU A 98 -1.45 -1.56 16.96
C LEU A 98 -1.87 -2.55 15.87
N PRO A 99 -0.95 -2.99 14.99
CA PRO A 99 -1.19 -4.15 14.15
C PRO A 99 -1.73 -5.32 14.97
N PRO A 100 -2.63 -6.13 14.43
CA PRO A 100 -3.15 -7.29 15.16
C PRO A 100 -2.00 -8.23 15.54
N GLU A 101 -2.10 -8.85 16.74
CA GLU A 101 -1.03 -9.71 17.28
C GLU A 101 -0.54 -10.78 16.28
N TRP A 102 -1.46 -11.35 15.51
CA TRP A 102 -1.10 -12.36 14.50
C TRP A 102 -0.13 -11.83 13.43
N ALA A 103 -0.08 -10.52 13.19
CA ALA A 103 0.81 -9.94 12.18
C ALA A 103 2.23 -9.70 12.71
N LEU A 104 2.40 -9.71 14.05
CA LEU A 104 3.70 -9.48 14.68
C LEU A 104 4.58 -10.74 14.56
N GLY A 105 5.64 -10.63 13.75
CA GLY A 105 6.57 -11.74 13.51
C GLY A 105 6.08 -12.79 12.50
N ALA A 106 4.88 -12.61 11.92
CA ALA A 106 4.34 -13.55 10.93
C ALA A 106 5.11 -13.55 9.62
N VAL A 107 5.21 -14.71 8.99
CA VAL A 107 5.81 -14.89 7.67
C VAL A 107 4.76 -14.64 6.60
N PHE A 108 4.93 -13.54 5.86
CA PHE A 108 4.08 -13.18 4.73
C PHE A 108 4.67 -13.69 3.41
N TYR A 109 3.85 -14.26 2.56
CA TYR A 109 4.25 -14.69 1.22
C TYR A 109 3.39 -13.97 0.17
N GLN A 110 4.03 -13.13 -0.65
CA GLN A 110 3.34 -12.45 -1.74
C GLN A 110 3.23 -13.35 -2.97
N ILE A 111 2.04 -13.42 -3.55
CA ILE A 111 1.76 -14.19 -4.76
C ILE A 111 1.23 -13.27 -5.85
N PHE A 112 1.84 -13.37 -7.05
CA PHE A 112 1.29 -12.89 -8.30
C PHE A 112 0.52 -14.07 -8.95
N PRO A 113 -0.82 -14.14 -8.88
CA PRO A 113 -1.57 -15.36 -9.20
C PRO A 113 -1.31 -15.89 -10.61
N ASP A 114 -1.31 -15.01 -11.63
CA ASP A 114 -1.03 -15.41 -13.02
C ASP A 114 0.33 -16.09 -13.21
N ARG A 115 1.30 -15.80 -12.34
CA ARG A 115 2.70 -16.22 -12.45
C ARG A 115 3.12 -17.26 -11.41
N PHE A 116 2.19 -17.78 -10.60
CA PHE A 116 2.53 -18.67 -9.50
C PHE A 116 2.32 -20.14 -9.84
N ARG A 117 1.07 -20.55 -10.12
CA ARG A 117 0.71 -21.95 -10.45
C ARG A 117 -0.61 -22.00 -11.20
N GLN A 118 -0.69 -22.85 -12.21
CA GLN A 118 -1.92 -23.15 -12.94
C GLN A 118 -2.62 -24.36 -12.32
N GLY A 119 -3.80 -24.13 -11.76
CA GLY A 119 -4.66 -25.18 -11.21
C GLY A 119 -5.71 -25.64 -12.21
N ARG A 120 -6.19 -24.70 -13.06
CA ARG A 120 -7.26 -24.96 -14.04
C ARG A 120 -6.85 -24.38 -15.41
N PRO A 121 -6.25 -25.18 -16.30
CA PRO A 121 -5.77 -24.73 -17.61
C PRO A 121 -6.83 -24.05 -18.49
N GLU A 122 -8.09 -24.46 -18.34
CA GLU A 122 -9.24 -23.94 -19.09
C GLU A 122 -9.60 -22.48 -18.74
N LEU A 123 -9.18 -21.99 -17.58
CA LEU A 123 -9.38 -20.60 -17.16
C LEU A 123 -8.43 -19.63 -17.85
N ALA A 124 -7.27 -20.12 -18.30
CA ALA A 124 -6.26 -19.27 -18.91
C ALA A 124 -6.79 -18.59 -20.17
N PRO A 125 -6.52 -17.27 -20.36
CA PRO A 125 -6.93 -16.59 -21.58
C PRO A 125 -6.26 -17.20 -22.80
N LYS A 126 -6.99 -17.21 -23.93
CA LYS A 126 -6.45 -17.65 -25.22
C LYS A 126 -5.59 -16.58 -25.83
N GLU A 127 -4.61 -16.96 -26.65
CA GLU A 127 -3.81 -16.05 -27.45
C GLU A 127 -4.72 -15.09 -28.23
N GLY A 128 -4.48 -13.77 -28.09
CA GLY A 128 -5.21 -12.74 -28.81
C GLY A 128 -6.67 -12.53 -28.41
N ALA A 129 -7.12 -13.06 -27.27
CA ALA A 129 -8.54 -13.02 -26.87
C ALA A 129 -9.09 -11.57 -26.75
N TRP A 130 -8.24 -10.58 -26.43
CA TRP A 130 -8.58 -9.16 -26.45
C TRP A 130 -7.34 -8.30 -26.75
N LEU A 131 -7.56 -7.00 -26.93
CA LEU A 131 -6.49 -6.03 -27.13
C LEU A 131 -6.22 -5.29 -25.80
N TYR A 132 -4.95 -5.18 -25.42
CA TYR A 132 -4.46 -4.33 -24.37
C TYR A 132 -3.48 -3.30 -24.92
N GLY A 133 -3.76 -2.00 -24.72
CA GLY A 133 -2.95 -0.94 -25.33
C GLY A 133 -2.91 -0.99 -26.85
N GLY A 134 -3.99 -1.45 -27.51
CA GLY A 134 -4.10 -1.59 -28.96
C GLY A 134 -3.37 -2.79 -29.56
N ARG A 135 -2.80 -3.67 -28.75
CA ARG A 135 -2.09 -4.88 -29.18
C ARG A 135 -2.71 -6.13 -28.52
N PRO A 136 -2.75 -7.29 -29.23
CA PRO A 136 -3.32 -8.51 -28.67
C PRO A 136 -2.55 -8.99 -27.44
N ILE A 137 -3.26 -9.57 -26.47
CA ILE A 137 -2.63 -10.29 -25.36
C ILE A 137 -1.89 -11.52 -25.87
N ARG A 138 -0.94 -12.01 -25.08
CA ARG A 138 -0.11 -13.17 -25.40
C ARG A 138 -0.25 -14.25 -24.33
N LYS A 139 -0.45 -15.48 -24.76
CA LYS A 139 -0.34 -16.66 -23.90
C LYS A 139 1.10 -17.13 -23.88
N LYS A 140 1.69 -17.21 -22.66
CA LYS A 140 3.06 -17.69 -22.45
C LYS A 140 3.06 -19.12 -21.94
N ALA A 141 4.02 -19.91 -22.36
CA ALA A 141 4.31 -21.17 -21.71
C ALA A 141 5.13 -20.95 -20.41
N TRP A 142 4.99 -21.84 -19.44
CA TRP A 142 5.63 -21.68 -18.11
C TRP A 142 7.16 -21.64 -18.14
N HIS A 143 7.80 -22.23 -19.14
CA HIS A 143 9.25 -22.20 -19.33
C HIS A 143 9.75 -20.98 -20.09
N GLU A 144 8.87 -20.16 -20.66
CA GLU A 144 9.27 -18.97 -21.38
C GLU A 144 9.60 -17.83 -20.41
N PRO A 145 10.70 -17.10 -20.60
CA PRO A 145 10.99 -15.93 -19.79
C PRO A 145 9.98 -14.81 -20.04
N PRO A 146 9.72 -13.92 -19.05
CA PRO A 146 8.96 -12.70 -19.27
C PRO A 146 9.61 -11.85 -20.36
N GLY A 147 8.78 -11.27 -21.24
CA GLY A 147 9.20 -10.31 -22.25
C GLY A 147 9.05 -8.86 -21.75
N GLU A 148 9.29 -7.91 -22.67
CA GLU A 148 9.17 -6.47 -22.38
C GLU A 148 7.72 -6.00 -22.19
N ASP A 149 6.76 -6.73 -22.73
CA ASP A 149 5.32 -6.41 -22.70
C ASP A 149 4.57 -7.15 -21.57
N GLY A 150 5.16 -7.24 -20.41
CA GLY A 150 4.69 -8.06 -19.29
C GLY A 150 3.20 -7.93 -18.92
N ALA A 151 2.60 -6.75 -19.09
CA ALA A 151 1.17 -6.52 -18.82
C ALA A 151 0.24 -7.34 -19.75
N ARG A 152 0.69 -7.66 -20.98
CA ARG A 152 -0.07 -8.44 -21.97
C ARG A 152 0.25 -9.92 -21.96
N GLU A 153 1.22 -10.34 -21.18
CA GLU A 153 1.71 -11.72 -21.14
C GLU A 153 1.05 -12.49 -20.00
N PHE A 154 0.25 -13.48 -20.33
CA PHE A 154 -0.47 -14.32 -19.40
C PHE A 154 0.16 -15.73 -19.37
N TYR A 155 0.51 -16.20 -18.17
CA TYR A 155 0.97 -17.57 -17.95
C TYR A 155 -0.20 -18.48 -17.58
N GLY A 156 -1.30 -17.91 -17.11
CA GLY A 156 -2.54 -18.59 -16.78
C GLY A 156 -2.48 -19.32 -15.46
N GLY A 157 -1.74 -18.80 -14.50
CA GLY A 157 -1.92 -19.16 -13.10
C GLY A 157 -3.25 -18.65 -12.58
N ASP A 158 -3.79 -19.32 -11.56
CA ASP A 158 -5.11 -19.08 -11.02
C ASP A 158 -5.18 -19.35 -9.51
N LEU A 159 -6.30 -19.00 -8.86
CA LEU A 159 -6.46 -19.18 -7.42
C LEU A 159 -6.62 -20.66 -7.02
N PHE A 160 -7.07 -21.54 -7.92
CA PHE A 160 -7.04 -22.97 -7.67
C PHE A 160 -5.60 -23.51 -7.62
N GLY A 161 -4.70 -22.95 -8.44
CA GLY A 161 -3.28 -23.26 -8.37
C GLY A 161 -2.65 -22.79 -7.05
N VAL A 162 -3.06 -21.65 -6.52
CA VAL A 162 -2.67 -21.20 -5.17
C VAL A 162 -3.21 -22.17 -4.11
N LEU A 163 -4.49 -22.56 -4.21
CA LEU A 163 -5.12 -23.50 -3.30
C LEU A 163 -4.37 -24.85 -3.27
N GLU A 164 -4.00 -25.39 -4.42
CA GLU A 164 -3.23 -26.63 -4.52
C GLU A 164 -1.81 -26.51 -3.94
N ALA A 165 -1.25 -25.32 -3.87
CA ALA A 165 0.08 -25.05 -3.32
C ALA A 165 0.09 -24.85 -1.79
N LEU A 166 -1.06 -24.79 -1.12
CA LEU A 166 -1.13 -24.51 0.32
C LEU A 166 -0.29 -25.48 1.17
N PRO A 167 -0.24 -26.81 0.92
CA PRO A 167 0.64 -27.68 1.71
C PRO A 167 2.12 -27.34 1.61
N TYR A 168 2.58 -26.85 0.45
CA TYR A 168 3.95 -26.38 0.25
C TYR A 168 4.19 -25.08 1.02
N LEU A 169 3.28 -24.12 0.97
CA LEU A 169 3.39 -22.83 1.66
C LEU A 169 3.36 -23.01 3.18
N GLU A 170 2.50 -23.92 3.67
CA GLU A 170 2.45 -24.29 5.08
C GLU A 170 3.77 -24.94 5.55
N ALA A 171 4.32 -25.88 4.79
CA ALA A 171 5.61 -26.48 5.07
C ALA A 171 6.79 -25.49 5.05
N LEU A 172 6.64 -24.38 4.30
CA LEU A 172 7.59 -23.27 4.27
C LEU A 172 7.45 -22.33 5.48
N GLY A 173 6.42 -22.52 6.32
CA GLY A 173 6.16 -21.68 7.49
C GLY A 173 5.42 -20.37 7.18
N VAL A 174 4.72 -20.31 6.05
CA VAL A 174 3.92 -19.12 5.68
C VAL A 174 2.67 -19.05 6.55
N GLU A 175 2.42 -17.88 7.16
CA GLU A 175 1.27 -17.64 8.03
C GLU A 175 0.25 -16.69 7.39
N ALA A 176 0.66 -15.89 6.40
CA ALA A 176 -0.21 -14.98 5.67
C ALA A 176 0.12 -14.95 4.17
N LEU A 177 -0.90 -15.06 3.33
CA LEU A 177 -0.77 -14.82 1.89
C LEU A 177 -1.18 -13.39 1.57
N TYR A 178 -0.35 -12.70 0.80
CA TYR A 178 -0.67 -11.44 0.17
C TYR A 178 -0.82 -11.66 -1.35
N LEU A 179 -2.03 -11.55 -1.87
CA LEU A 179 -2.26 -11.65 -3.30
C LEU A 179 -2.13 -10.27 -3.94
N THR A 180 -1.34 -10.15 -5.02
CA THR A 180 -1.46 -9.00 -5.92
C THR A 180 -2.86 -8.96 -6.51
N PRO A 181 -3.31 -7.85 -7.16
CA PRO A 181 -4.73 -7.67 -7.49
C PRO A 181 -5.38 -8.86 -8.17
N ILE A 182 -6.60 -9.19 -7.74
CA ILE A 182 -7.38 -10.34 -8.25
C ILE A 182 -8.68 -9.93 -8.95
N PHE A 183 -9.04 -8.65 -8.92
CA PHE A 183 -10.26 -8.16 -9.54
C PHE A 183 -10.15 -8.12 -11.06
N GLN A 184 -11.30 -8.13 -11.74
CA GLN A 184 -11.38 -8.14 -13.20
C GLN A 184 -10.57 -7.00 -13.81
N SER A 185 -9.71 -7.32 -14.78
CA SER A 185 -8.77 -6.40 -15.41
C SER A 185 -8.31 -6.94 -16.77
N PRO A 186 -7.96 -6.07 -17.73
CA PRO A 186 -7.47 -6.48 -19.04
C PRO A 186 -6.00 -6.89 -19.05
N SER A 187 -5.24 -6.61 -17.99
CA SER A 187 -3.83 -6.95 -17.88
C SER A 187 -3.55 -8.15 -16.99
N SER A 188 -2.40 -8.81 -17.18
CA SER A 188 -2.00 -9.95 -16.36
C SER A 188 -1.71 -9.56 -14.91
N HIS A 189 -1.28 -8.32 -14.64
CA HIS A 189 -0.98 -7.83 -13.29
C HIS A 189 -2.19 -7.28 -12.52
N ARG A 190 -3.28 -6.98 -13.19
CA ARG A 190 -4.57 -6.53 -12.63
C ARG A 190 -4.54 -5.23 -11.81
N TYR A 191 -3.47 -4.45 -11.90
CA TYR A 191 -3.43 -3.12 -11.29
C TYR A 191 -4.30 -2.08 -12.03
N ASP A 192 -4.80 -2.36 -13.20
CA ASP A 192 -5.74 -1.56 -13.99
C ASP A 192 -7.16 -2.15 -13.90
N THR A 193 -7.71 -2.17 -12.70
CA THR A 193 -9.01 -2.76 -12.37
C THR A 193 -10.14 -2.18 -13.22
N GLU A 194 -11.01 -3.05 -13.73
CA GLU A 194 -12.24 -2.72 -14.47
C GLU A 194 -13.50 -2.87 -13.63
N ASP A 195 -13.49 -3.79 -12.66
CA ASP A 195 -14.63 -4.04 -11.77
C ASP A 195 -14.14 -4.53 -10.41
N TYR A 196 -14.37 -3.73 -9.36
CA TYR A 196 -14.01 -4.08 -7.98
C TYR A 196 -14.97 -5.07 -7.31
N HIS A 197 -16.12 -5.34 -7.90
CA HIS A 197 -17.13 -6.25 -7.37
C HIS A 197 -17.01 -7.66 -7.95
N ARG A 198 -16.02 -7.90 -8.80
CA ARG A 198 -15.86 -9.16 -9.50
C ARG A 198 -14.42 -9.65 -9.49
N VAL A 199 -14.23 -10.84 -8.93
CA VAL A 199 -12.94 -11.54 -9.09
C VAL A 199 -12.77 -11.95 -10.54
N ASP A 200 -11.55 -11.78 -11.07
CA ASP A 200 -11.26 -12.09 -12.48
C ASP A 200 -11.62 -13.55 -12.81
N PRO A 201 -12.48 -13.79 -13.82
CA PRO A 201 -12.83 -15.15 -14.24
C PRO A 201 -11.62 -16.00 -14.64
N HIS A 202 -10.55 -15.38 -15.16
CA HIS A 202 -9.31 -16.08 -15.50
C HIS A 202 -8.50 -16.51 -14.29
N LEU A 203 -8.85 -16.01 -13.09
CA LEU A 203 -8.34 -16.52 -11.82
C LEU A 203 -9.26 -17.53 -11.14
N GLY A 204 -10.43 -17.83 -11.72
CA GLY A 204 -11.43 -18.74 -11.19
C GLY A 204 -12.60 -18.06 -10.48
N GLY A 205 -12.68 -16.72 -10.51
CA GLY A 205 -13.80 -15.96 -9.98
C GLY A 205 -13.99 -16.13 -8.46
N GLU A 206 -15.19 -15.78 -7.99
CA GLU A 206 -15.57 -15.83 -6.58
C GLU A 206 -15.53 -17.26 -6.00
N GLU A 207 -15.76 -18.27 -6.84
CA GLU A 207 -15.70 -19.68 -6.43
C GLU A 207 -14.30 -20.05 -5.96
N ALA A 208 -13.28 -19.72 -6.77
CA ALA A 208 -11.89 -20.01 -6.44
C ALA A 208 -11.40 -19.20 -5.23
N LEU A 209 -11.81 -17.94 -5.12
CA LEU A 209 -11.47 -17.09 -3.95
C LEU A 209 -12.08 -17.68 -2.68
N ARG A 210 -13.34 -18.10 -2.71
CA ARG A 210 -14.02 -18.70 -1.56
C ARG A 210 -13.34 -19.98 -1.12
N ALA A 211 -13.07 -20.89 -2.08
CA ALA A 211 -12.39 -22.16 -1.79
C ALA A 211 -10.99 -21.93 -1.19
N LEU A 212 -10.24 -20.96 -1.71
CA LEU A 212 -8.93 -20.57 -1.17
C LEU A 212 -9.06 -20.01 0.26
N TYR A 213 -10.02 -19.11 0.49
CA TYR A 213 -10.24 -18.51 1.81
C TYR A 213 -10.59 -19.57 2.87
N GLU A 214 -11.55 -20.46 2.57
CA GLU A 214 -11.96 -21.54 3.47
C GLU A 214 -10.79 -22.49 3.80
N ALA A 215 -9.95 -22.79 2.81
CA ALA A 215 -8.78 -23.63 3.02
C ALA A 215 -7.65 -22.96 3.82
N LEU A 216 -7.49 -21.63 3.70
CA LEU A 216 -6.58 -20.84 4.52
C LEU A 216 -7.08 -20.75 5.96
N GLU A 217 -8.38 -20.47 6.14
CA GLU A 217 -9.01 -20.39 7.46
C GLU A 217 -8.86 -21.70 8.23
N ALA A 218 -9.09 -22.85 7.57
CA ALA A 218 -8.90 -24.18 8.16
C ALA A 218 -7.45 -24.46 8.62
N ARG A 219 -6.47 -23.71 8.10
CA ARG A 219 -5.04 -23.79 8.47
C ARG A 219 -4.61 -22.68 9.43
N GLY A 220 -5.51 -21.78 9.83
CA GLY A 220 -5.16 -20.60 10.62
C GLY A 220 -4.36 -19.54 9.86
N MET A 221 -4.18 -19.71 8.55
CA MET A 221 -3.47 -18.75 7.69
C MET A 221 -4.36 -17.54 7.36
N LYS A 222 -3.73 -16.38 7.16
CA LYS A 222 -4.42 -15.12 6.84
C LYS A 222 -4.34 -14.82 5.35
N LEU A 223 -5.36 -14.13 4.83
CA LEU A 223 -5.42 -13.65 3.46
C LEU A 223 -5.44 -12.12 3.43
N ILE A 224 -4.55 -11.55 2.65
CA ILE A 224 -4.50 -10.11 2.35
C ILE A 224 -4.71 -9.94 0.85
N LEU A 225 -5.64 -9.07 0.49
CA LEU A 225 -5.94 -8.72 -0.90
C LEU A 225 -5.43 -7.30 -1.20
N ASP A 226 -4.85 -7.12 -2.38
CA ASP A 226 -4.41 -5.82 -2.86
C ASP A 226 -5.62 -4.99 -3.32
N GLY A 227 -5.80 -3.83 -2.71
CA GLY A 227 -6.85 -2.86 -3.07
C GLY A 227 -6.28 -1.72 -3.90
N VAL A 228 -6.46 -1.75 -5.21
CA VAL A 228 -5.98 -0.70 -6.13
C VAL A 228 -6.94 0.47 -6.14
N PHE A 229 -6.86 1.35 -5.13
CA PHE A 229 -7.77 2.49 -4.99
C PHE A 229 -7.20 3.82 -5.47
N ASN A 230 -5.92 3.89 -5.85
CA ASN A 230 -5.31 5.13 -6.35
C ASN A 230 -5.74 5.47 -7.79
N HIS A 231 -6.05 4.49 -8.60
CA HIS A 231 -6.41 4.61 -10.02
C HIS A 231 -7.28 3.44 -10.45
N VAL A 232 -7.87 3.54 -11.63
CA VAL A 232 -8.62 2.44 -12.28
C VAL A 232 -8.01 2.12 -13.64
N GLY A 233 -8.45 1.05 -14.28
CA GLY A 233 -8.14 0.81 -15.68
C GLY A 233 -8.80 1.86 -16.59
N ALA A 234 -8.15 2.22 -17.70
CA ALA A 234 -8.75 3.14 -18.68
C ALA A 234 -10.05 2.60 -19.30
N THR A 235 -10.26 1.30 -19.25
CA THR A 235 -11.49 0.61 -19.70
C THR A 235 -12.57 0.53 -18.62
N HIS A 236 -12.28 0.97 -17.38
CA HIS A 236 -13.24 0.99 -16.29
C HIS A 236 -14.50 1.79 -16.64
N PRO A 237 -15.73 1.28 -16.38
CA PRO A 237 -16.97 1.95 -16.75
C PRO A 237 -17.08 3.39 -16.24
N TRP A 238 -16.62 3.69 -15.04
CA TRP A 238 -16.62 5.06 -14.49
C TRP A 238 -15.78 6.00 -15.34
N PHE A 239 -14.55 5.58 -15.69
CA PHE A 239 -13.66 6.41 -16.50
C PHE A 239 -14.18 6.57 -17.93
N GLN A 240 -14.71 5.50 -18.53
CA GLN A 240 -15.30 5.55 -19.86
C GLN A 240 -16.50 6.49 -19.94
N LYS A 241 -17.33 6.52 -18.88
CA LYS A 241 -18.47 7.46 -18.80
C LYS A 241 -17.99 8.89 -18.59
N ALA A 242 -17.05 9.11 -17.66
CA ALA A 242 -16.44 10.42 -17.42
C ALA A 242 -15.76 11.00 -18.68
N LEU A 243 -15.17 10.15 -19.52
CA LEU A 243 -14.52 10.58 -20.76
C LEU A 243 -15.51 10.97 -21.85
N LYS A 244 -16.64 10.22 -21.96
CA LYS A 244 -17.66 10.42 -23.00
C LYS A 244 -18.64 11.53 -22.67
N ASP A 245 -18.96 11.72 -21.40
CA ASP A 245 -19.94 12.69 -20.92
C ASP A 245 -19.34 13.61 -19.85
N PRO A 246 -18.93 14.83 -20.23
CA PRO A 246 -18.41 15.82 -19.28
C PRO A 246 -19.40 16.26 -18.20
N SER A 247 -20.71 16.00 -18.37
CA SER A 247 -21.75 16.32 -17.41
C SER A 247 -22.07 15.18 -16.44
N SER A 248 -21.48 14.01 -16.63
CA SER A 248 -21.74 12.85 -15.78
C SER A 248 -21.18 13.03 -14.37
N PRO A 249 -21.82 12.46 -13.34
CA PRO A 249 -21.28 12.46 -11.98
C PRO A 249 -19.88 11.85 -11.90
N GLU A 250 -19.58 10.85 -12.73
CA GLU A 250 -18.30 10.18 -12.79
C GLU A 250 -17.16 11.11 -13.27
N ARG A 251 -17.51 12.22 -13.94
CA ARG A 251 -16.53 13.23 -14.35
C ARG A 251 -15.78 13.82 -13.17
N GLY A 252 -16.46 14.04 -12.03
CA GLY A 252 -15.87 14.53 -10.79
C GLY A 252 -14.92 13.54 -10.12
N MET A 253 -14.98 12.25 -10.47
CA MET A 253 -14.07 11.24 -9.89
C MET A 253 -12.65 11.28 -10.47
N PHE A 254 -12.39 12.11 -11.48
CA PHE A 254 -11.11 12.19 -12.20
C PHE A 254 -10.72 13.64 -12.48
N THR A 255 -9.43 13.95 -12.40
CA THR A 255 -8.91 15.26 -12.78
C THR A 255 -8.64 15.32 -14.28
N PHE A 256 -9.36 16.20 -15.01
CA PHE A 256 -9.12 16.49 -16.43
C PHE A 256 -8.48 17.85 -16.60
N TYR A 257 -7.55 17.97 -17.54
CA TYR A 257 -6.85 19.21 -17.86
C TYR A 257 -7.48 19.93 -19.07
N PRO A 258 -7.23 21.25 -19.24
CA PRO A 258 -7.79 22.04 -20.35
C PRO A 258 -7.42 21.54 -21.74
N ASP A 259 -6.30 20.84 -21.89
CA ASP A 259 -5.83 20.23 -23.15
C ASP A 259 -6.52 18.88 -23.47
N GLY A 260 -7.48 18.46 -22.62
CA GLY A 260 -8.20 17.19 -22.77
C GLY A 260 -7.45 15.98 -22.20
N SER A 261 -6.25 16.16 -21.67
CA SER A 261 -5.55 15.11 -20.94
C SER A 261 -6.13 14.93 -19.53
N TYR A 262 -5.68 13.90 -18.82
CA TYR A 262 -6.14 13.58 -17.46
C TYR A 262 -4.99 13.12 -16.57
N ALA A 263 -5.17 13.26 -15.25
CA ALA A 263 -4.22 12.76 -14.27
C ALA A 263 -4.15 11.23 -14.35
N SER A 264 -2.95 10.69 -14.38
CA SER A 264 -2.71 9.24 -14.45
C SER A 264 -1.55 8.83 -13.54
N PHE A 265 -1.54 7.56 -13.14
CA PHE A 265 -0.49 6.99 -12.30
C PHE A 265 0.84 6.99 -13.07
N TRP A 266 1.82 7.77 -12.58
CA TRP A 266 3.14 7.98 -13.21
C TRP A 266 3.11 8.36 -14.70
N GLY A 267 2.05 9.02 -15.16
CA GLY A 267 1.88 9.36 -16.59
C GLY A 267 1.43 8.20 -17.47
N VAL A 268 1.12 7.05 -16.90
CA VAL A 268 0.65 5.86 -17.64
C VAL A 268 -0.83 6.06 -18.01
N LYS A 269 -1.11 6.31 -19.29
CA LYS A 269 -2.47 6.59 -19.81
C LYS A 269 -3.50 5.48 -19.57
N HIS A 270 -3.05 4.24 -19.33
CA HIS A 270 -3.95 3.12 -19.03
C HIS A 270 -4.44 3.09 -17.58
N MET A 271 -3.93 4.00 -16.73
CA MET A 271 -4.21 4.04 -15.28
C MET A 271 -4.65 5.45 -14.86
N PRO A 272 -5.88 5.91 -15.28
CA PRO A 272 -6.43 7.19 -14.86
C PRO A 272 -6.57 7.23 -13.34
N LYS A 273 -6.04 8.30 -12.74
CA LYS A 273 -5.99 8.47 -11.28
C LYS A 273 -7.34 8.94 -10.76
N LEU A 274 -7.80 8.34 -9.65
CA LEU A 274 -8.97 8.79 -8.91
C LEU A 274 -8.67 10.10 -8.17
N ASP A 275 -9.64 11.00 -8.14
CA ASP A 275 -9.61 12.26 -7.40
C ASP A 275 -10.46 12.12 -6.13
N TYR A 276 -9.83 12.16 -4.99
CA TYR A 276 -10.49 12.06 -3.67
C TYR A 276 -10.83 13.42 -3.05
N ALA A 277 -10.53 14.52 -3.75
CA ALA A 277 -10.84 15.87 -3.28
C ALA A 277 -12.18 16.41 -3.80
N SER A 278 -12.87 15.66 -4.66
CA SER A 278 -14.15 16.06 -5.26
C SER A 278 -15.36 15.66 -4.41
#